data_e52e89fe0ffc766680d4a51c770e9381
#
_entry.id   e52e89fe0ffc766680d4a51c770e9381
#
_cell.length_a   1.000
_cell.length_b   1.000
_cell.length_c   1.000
_cell.angle_alpha   90.00
_cell.angle_beta   90.00
_cell.angle_gamma   90.00
#
_symmetry.space_group_name_H-M   'P 1'
#
loop_
_entity.id
_entity.type
_entity.pdbx_description
1 polymer ?
#
loop_
_entity_poly.entity_id
_entity_poly.type
_entity_poly.pdbx_seq_one_letter_code
_entity_poly.pdbx_strand_id
1 'polypeptide(L)'
;WMEHQGYERVKGHQFIYNAGEKFGLTPAEGKKWVRLFNQSAAIGFLPPLRDAQEVLKLLNKNYGYRFVVCTSLSTDQSAQKLRIRNLEKLFGPIFDDFIFLDTGADKDSALYKLAKKYRGCYWVEDNIENAKAGAKVEFEPIVMEHGYNMNDEHPYFVAKNWEDIYFKVVKG
;
A
#
# COMPACT_ATOMS: atom_id res chain seq x y z
N TRP A 1 -16.11 6.29 1.63
CA TRP A 1 -16.51 6.09 3.03
C TRP A 1 -16.67 7.43 3.75
N MET A 2 -15.69 8.32 3.74
CA MET A 2 -15.80 9.67 4.34
C MET A 2 -16.98 10.46 3.77
N GLU A 3 -17.22 10.40 2.48
CA GLU A 3 -18.37 11.04 1.82
C GLU A 3 -19.71 10.50 2.36
N HIS A 4 -19.79 9.20 2.64
CA HIS A 4 -20.96 8.61 3.33
C HIS A 4 -21.11 9.04 4.80
N GLN A 5 -20.04 9.61 5.39
CA GLN A 5 -20.12 10.24 6.72
C GLN A 5 -20.44 11.75 6.64
N GLY A 6 -20.76 12.29 5.46
CA GLY A 6 -21.12 13.67 5.25
C GLY A 6 -19.96 14.64 5.02
N TYR A 7 -18.76 14.15 4.79
CA TYR A 7 -17.60 14.99 4.48
C TYR A 7 -17.45 15.20 2.97
N GLU A 8 -17.14 16.42 2.57
CA GLU A 8 -16.85 16.77 1.18
C GLU A 8 -15.35 16.89 0.95
N ARG A 9 -14.90 16.49 -0.24
CA ARG A 9 -13.49 16.61 -0.62
C ARG A 9 -13.14 18.06 -0.94
N VAL A 10 -12.00 18.51 -0.45
CA VAL A 10 -11.47 19.83 -0.81
C VAL A 10 -11.00 19.87 -2.27
N LYS A 11 -10.96 21.06 -2.86
CA LYS A 11 -10.41 21.25 -4.21
C LYS A 11 -8.92 20.85 -4.23
N GLY A 12 -8.52 20.08 -5.22
CA GLY A 12 -7.13 19.60 -5.33
C GLY A 12 -6.81 18.39 -4.44
N HIS A 13 -7.81 17.75 -3.83
CA HIS A 13 -7.62 16.58 -2.95
C HIS A 13 -6.78 15.45 -3.57
N GLN A 14 -6.73 15.33 -4.89
CA GLN A 14 -5.93 14.31 -5.59
C GLN A 14 -4.42 14.49 -5.40
N PHE A 15 -3.97 15.71 -5.06
CA PHE A 15 -2.57 16.04 -4.79
C PHE A 15 -2.21 16.03 -3.31
N ILE A 16 -3.14 15.67 -2.44
CA ILE A 16 -2.94 15.61 -0.99
C ILE A 16 -2.71 14.17 -0.59
N TYR A 17 -1.63 13.88 0.14
CA TYR A 17 -1.37 12.55 0.68
C TYR A 17 -2.25 12.24 1.90
N ASN A 18 -2.31 13.17 2.85
CA ASN A 18 -3.02 12.97 4.11
C ASN A 18 -4.53 12.82 3.89
N ALA A 19 -5.07 11.67 4.31
CA ALA A 19 -6.49 11.36 4.13
C ALA A 19 -7.43 12.36 4.82
N GLY A 20 -7.05 12.91 5.98
CA GLY A 20 -7.85 13.93 6.68
C GLY A 20 -7.86 15.27 5.96
N GLU A 21 -6.71 15.71 5.49
CA GLU A 21 -6.57 16.98 4.76
C GLU A 21 -7.37 16.98 3.45
N LYS A 22 -7.57 15.81 2.81
CA LYS A 22 -8.46 15.66 1.64
C LYS A 22 -9.89 16.13 1.91
N PHE A 23 -10.29 16.16 3.17
CA PHE A 23 -11.61 16.54 3.65
C PHE A 23 -11.59 17.79 4.55
N GLY A 24 -10.51 18.56 4.51
CA GLY A 24 -10.37 19.80 5.30
C GLY A 24 -10.22 19.58 6.81
N LEU A 25 -9.84 18.38 7.23
CA LEU A 25 -9.65 18.01 8.63
C LEU A 25 -8.21 18.27 9.08
N THR A 26 -8.02 18.48 10.38
CA THR A 26 -6.68 18.49 10.98
C THR A 26 -6.02 17.10 10.86
N PRO A 27 -4.68 17.01 10.90
CA PRO A 27 -3.96 15.74 10.89
C PRO A 27 -4.41 14.78 12.00
N ALA A 28 -4.72 15.28 13.19
CA ALA A 28 -5.19 14.49 14.32
C ALA A 28 -6.58 13.87 14.07
N GLU A 29 -7.51 14.68 13.55
CA GLU A 29 -8.84 14.22 13.16
C GLU A 29 -8.73 13.22 12.00
N GLY A 30 -7.92 13.50 11.00
CA GLY A 30 -7.66 12.60 9.88
C GLY A 30 -7.16 11.24 10.35
N LYS A 31 -6.16 11.22 11.25
CA LYS A 31 -5.64 9.98 11.84
C LYS A 31 -6.72 9.20 12.59
N LYS A 32 -7.60 9.89 13.33
CA LYS A 32 -8.74 9.27 14.02
C LYS A 32 -9.69 8.59 13.01
N TRP A 33 -10.04 9.28 11.93
CA TRP A 33 -10.94 8.76 10.91
C TRP A 33 -10.33 7.59 10.13
N VAL A 34 -9.05 7.64 9.80
CA VAL A 34 -8.35 6.51 9.17
C VAL A 34 -8.36 5.30 10.10
N ARG A 35 -8.12 5.48 11.41
CA ARG A 35 -8.19 4.39 12.39
C ARG A 35 -9.60 3.79 12.47
N LEU A 36 -10.65 4.62 12.53
CA LEU A 36 -12.04 4.15 12.54
C LEU A 36 -12.39 3.37 11.27
N PHE A 37 -11.96 3.85 10.10
CA PHE A 37 -12.13 3.13 8.85
C PHE A 37 -11.41 1.77 8.88
N ASN A 38 -10.15 1.74 9.27
CA ASN A 38 -9.34 0.54 9.33
C ASN A 38 -9.89 -0.53 10.27
N GLN A 39 -10.60 -0.12 11.32
CA GLN A 39 -11.25 -1.00 12.31
C GLN A 39 -12.72 -1.29 11.98
N SER A 40 -13.25 -0.70 10.93
CA SER A 40 -14.64 -0.95 10.49
C SER A 40 -14.71 -2.16 9.55
N ALA A 41 -15.93 -2.66 9.33
CA ALA A 41 -16.18 -3.71 8.34
C ALA A 41 -15.75 -3.30 6.91
N ALA A 42 -15.70 -2.00 6.60
CA ALA A 42 -15.37 -1.47 5.29
C ALA A 42 -13.97 -1.91 4.82
N ILE A 43 -13.03 -2.17 5.74
CA ILE A 43 -11.69 -2.64 5.41
C ILE A 43 -11.69 -3.99 4.67
N GLY A 44 -12.72 -4.81 4.89
CA GLY A 44 -12.92 -6.10 4.21
C GLY A 44 -13.49 -5.99 2.79
N PHE A 45 -13.79 -4.79 2.31
CA PHE A 45 -14.44 -4.55 1.01
C PHE A 45 -13.68 -3.56 0.12
N LEU A 46 -12.42 -3.30 0.40
CA LEU A 46 -11.60 -2.44 -0.45
C LEU A 46 -11.45 -3.07 -1.84
N PRO A 47 -11.69 -2.30 -2.92
CA PRO A 47 -11.43 -2.77 -4.27
C PRO A 47 -9.92 -2.87 -4.54
N PRO A 48 -9.50 -3.63 -5.56
CA PRO A 48 -8.13 -3.61 -6.02
C PRO A 48 -7.80 -2.26 -6.66
N LEU A 49 -6.54 -1.88 -6.59
CA LEU A 49 -6.04 -0.67 -7.24
C LEU A 49 -5.78 -0.95 -8.72
N ARG A 50 -6.42 -0.18 -9.61
CA ARG A 50 -6.20 -0.25 -11.06
C ARG A 50 -6.24 -1.71 -11.58
N ASP A 51 -5.21 -2.11 -12.34
CA ASP A 51 -4.98 -3.43 -12.95
C ASP A 51 -4.27 -4.44 -12.02
N ALA A 52 -4.12 -4.13 -10.73
CA ALA A 52 -3.42 -4.96 -9.75
C ALA A 52 -3.89 -6.43 -9.74
N GLN A 53 -5.19 -6.64 -9.88
CA GLN A 53 -5.75 -8.00 -9.77
C GLN A 53 -5.28 -8.91 -10.92
N GLU A 54 -5.23 -8.40 -12.12
CA GLU A 54 -4.77 -9.15 -13.29
C GLU A 54 -3.27 -9.38 -13.22
N VAL A 55 -2.51 -8.32 -12.97
CA VAL A 55 -1.05 -8.37 -13.00
C VAL A 55 -0.47 -9.25 -11.89
N LEU A 56 -0.94 -9.14 -10.65
CA LEU A 56 -0.45 -10.00 -9.56
C LEU A 56 -0.75 -11.48 -9.80
N LYS A 57 -1.93 -11.80 -10.34
CA LYS A 57 -2.27 -13.18 -10.73
C LYS A 57 -1.39 -13.68 -11.89
N LEU A 58 -1.12 -12.82 -12.87
CA LEU A 58 -0.24 -13.15 -14.00
C LEU A 58 1.20 -13.41 -13.53
N LEU A 59 1.76 -12.53 -12.69
CA LEU A 59 3.09 -12.70 -12.12
C LEU A 59 3.20 -13.99 -11.30
N ASN A 60 2.20 -14.31 -10.49
CA ASN A 60 2.19 -15.54 -9.72
C ASN A 60 2.09 -16.78 -10.64
N LYS A 61 1.10 -16.81 -11.55
CA LYS A 61 0.79 -17.98 -12.39
C LYS A 61 1.92 -18.29 -13.37
N ASN A 62 2.48 -17.27 -14.03
CA ASN A 62 3.40 -17.48 -15.15
C ASN A 62 4.88 -17.42 -14.73
N TYR A 63 5.19 -16.73 -13.62
CA TYR A 63 6.58 -16.48 -13.20
C TYR A 63 6.86 -16.94 -11.77
N GLY A 64 5.88 -17.49 -11.06
CA GLY A 64 6.04 -18.01 -9.71
C GLY A 64 6.24 -16.94 -8.63
N TYR A 65 5.98 -15.68 -8.92
CA TYR A 65 6.08 -14.62 -7.90
C TYR A 65 5.17 -14.88 -6.72
N ARG A 66 5.70 -14.70 -5.53
CA ARG A 66 4.96 -14.69 -4.27
C ARG A 66 5.03 -13.30 -3.66
N PHE A 67 4.03 -12.95 -2.86
CA PHE A 67 3.89 -11.60 -2.35
C PHE A 67 3.86 -11.58 -0.83
N VAL A 68 4.43 -10.53 -0.25
CA VAL A 68 4.33 -10.21 1.18
C VAL A 68 3.64 -8.87 1.32
N VAL A 69 2.65 -8.80 2.21
CA VAL A 69 1.94 -7.56 2.50
C VAL A 69 2.51 -6.94 3.77
N CYS A 70 2.98 -5.68 3.68
CA CYS A 70 3.38 -4.89 4.83
C CYS A 70 2.57 -3.60 4.86
N THR A 71 1.71 -3.42 5.85
CA THR A 71 0.72 -2.32 5.87
C THR A 71 0.50 -1.74 7.25
N SER A 72 0.48 -0.40 7.33
CA SER A 72 0.17 0.36 8.56
C SER A 72 -1.36 0.49 8.72
N LEU A 73 -2.00 -0.65 8.97
CA LEU A 73 -3.44 -0.79 9.07
C LEU A 73 -3.95 -0.56 10.50
N SER A 74 -3.73 -1.53 11.37
CA SER A 74 -4.19 -1.57 12.74
C SER A 74 -3.60 -2.77 13.47
N THR A 75 -3.48 -2.67 14.80
CA THR A 75 -3.17 -3.80 15.69
C THR A 75 -4.40 -4.63 16.06
N ASP A 76 -5.61 -4.21 15.66
CA ASP A 76 -6.84 -4.95 15.86
C ASP A 76 -6.89 -6.22 15.01
N GLN A 77 -7.00 -7.37 15.66
CA GLN A 77 -6.97 -8.68 14.98
C GLN A 77 -8.18 -8.92 14.07
N SER A 78 -9.34 -8.36 14.39
CA SER A 78 -10.54 -8.49 13.56
C SER A 78 -10.38 -7.71 12.25
N ALA A 79 -9.84 -6.49 12.32
CA ALA A 79 -9.47 -5.69 11.15
C ALA A 79 -8.46 -6.40 10.26
N GLN A 80 -7.41 -6.98 10.86
CA GLN A 80 -6.40 -7.76 10.14
C GLN A 80 -7.01 -8.97 9.42
N LYS A 81 -7.84 -9.75 10.09
CA LYS A 81 -8.56 -10.90 9.50
C LYS A 81 -9.46 -10.48 8.33
N LEU A 82 -10.19 -9.37 8.47
CA LEU A 82 -11.03 -8.83 7.39
C LEU A 82 -10.17 -8.43 6.18
N ARG A 83 -9.03 -7.77 6.41
CA ARG A 83 -8.14 -7.37 5.33
C ARG A 83 -7.47 -8.56 4.63
N ILE A 84 -7.03 -9.57 5.37
CA ILE A 84 -6.51 -10.83 4.80
C ILE A 84 -7.56 -11.47 3.89
N ARG A 85 -8.78 -11.68 4.38
CA ARG A 85 -9.87 -12.25 3.58
C ARG A 85 -10.18 -11.45 2.33
N ASN A 86 -10.15 -10.11 2.43
CA ASN A 86 -10.35 -9.23 1.28
C ASN A 86 -9.25 -9.45 0.22
N LEU A 87 -7.98 -9.47 0.63
CA LEU A 87 -6.86 -9.68 -0.29
C LEU A 87 -6.89 -11.08 -0.92
N GLU A 88 -7.12 -12.12 -0.14
CA GLU A 88 -7.23 -13.49 -0.64
C GLU A 88 -8.41 -13.68 -1.60
N LYS A 89 -9.56 -13.03 -1.33
CA LYS A 89 -10.72 -13.04 -2.23
C LYS A 89 -10.40 -12.37 -3.58
N LEU A 90 -9.66 -11.26 -3.58
CA LEU A 90 -9.33 -10.51 -4.78
C LEU A 90 -8.23 -11.19 -5.60
N PHE A 91 -7.18 -11.64 -4.95
CA PHE A 91 -5.95 -12.06 -5.61
C PHE A 91 -5.73 -13.59 -5.59
N GLY A 92 -6.40 -14.33 -4.70
CA GLY A 92 -6.16 -15.76 -4.48
C GLY A 92 -5.01 -16.03 -3.50
N PRO A 93 -4.54 -17.28 -3.37
CA PRO A 93 -3.54 -17.70 -2.39
C PRO A 93 -2.11 -17.41 -2.86
N ILE A 94 -1.83 -16.16 -3.21
CA ILE A 94 -0.54 -15.72 -3.75
C ILE A 94 0.38 -15.09 -2.71
N PHE A 95 -0.10 -14.91 -1.47
CA PHE A 95 0.62 -14.25 -0.40
C PHE A 95 1.34 -15.26 0.52
N ASP A 96 2.60 -14.96 0.86
CA ASP A 96 3.39 -15.77 1.79
C ASP A 96 3.31 -15.25 3.22
N ASP A 97 3.11 -13.94 3.40
CA ASP A 97 3.05 -13.34 4.74
C ASP A 97 2.27 -12.02 4.75
N PHE A 98 1.76 -11.65 5.92
CA PHE A 98 1.05 -10.41 6.18
C PHE A 98 1.60 -9.73 7.44
N ILE A 99 2.21 -8.58 7.28
CA ILE A 99 2.75 -7.78 8.37
C ILE A 99 1.85 -6.56 8.57
N PHE A 100 1.20 -6.51 9.73
CA PHE A 100 0.33 -5.40 10.12
C PHE A 100 1.00 -4.54 11.17
N LEU A 101 1.04 -3.24 10.92
CA LEU A 101 1.51 -2.22 11.83
C LEU A 101 0.33 -1.38 12.32
N ASP A 102 0.51 -0.59 13.37
CA ASP A 102 -0.54 0.32 13.82
C ASP A 102 -0.80 1.42 12.78
N THR A 103 -1.98 2.00 12.82
CA THR A 103 -2.41 3.07 11.90
C THR A 103 -1.41 4.23 11.90
N GLY A 104 -0.80 4.47 10.74
CA GLY A 104 0.18 5.54 10.53
C GLY A 104 1.56 5.28 11.16
N ALA A 105 1.87 4.03 11.53
CA ALA A 105 3.23 3.64 11.92
C ALA A 105 4.16 3.64 10.70
N ASP A 106 5.43 4.02 10.92
CA ASP A 106 6.49 3.83 9.94
C ASP A 106 6.77 2.34 9.68
N LYS A 107 7.46 2.02 8.59
CA LYS A 107 7.73 0.64 8.18
C LYS A 107 9.18 0.20 8.41
N ASP A 108 10.07 1.08 8.88
CA ASP A 108 11.51 0.83 8.98
C ASP A 108 11.82 -0.47 9.72
N SER A 109 11.27 -0.66 10.93
CA SER A 109 11.49 -1.86 11.74
C SER A 109 10.98 -3.14 11.09
N ALA A 110 9.83 -3.08 10.41
CA ALA A 110 9.25 -4.21 9.70
C ALA A 110 10.09 -4.58 8.47
N LEU A 111 10.50 -3.58 7.69
CA LEU A 111 11.35 -3.76 6.51
C LEU A 111 12.72 -4.32 6.87
N TYR A 112 13.33 -3.87 7.98
CA TYR A 112 14.57 -4.45 8.49
C TYR A 112 14.44 -5.95 8.81
N LYS A 113 13.31 -6.36 9.39
CA LYS A 113 13.03 -7.78 9.67
C LYS A 113 12.80 -8.57 8.39
N LEU A 114 12.03 -8.02 7.46
CA LEU A 114 11.75 -8.64 6.16
C LEU A 114 13.01 -8.81 5.32
N ALA A 115 13.93 -7.85 5.35
CA ALA A 115 15.17 -7.90 4.60
C ALA A 115 16.07 -9.09 4.97
N LYS A 116 15.92 -9.68 6.17
CA LYS A 116 16.63 -10.92 6.53
C LYS A 116 16.29 -12.10 5.62
N LYS A 117 15.09 -12.10 5.04
CA LYS A 117 14.60 -13.18 4.16
C LYS A 117 14.43 -12.72 2.70
N TYR A 118 14.11 -11.46 2.46
CA TYR A 118 13.64 -10.96 1.18
C TYR A 118 14.54 -9.83 0.61
N ARG A 119 15.79 -9.71 1.05
CA ARG A 119 16.77 -8.76 0.50
C ARG A 119 16.88 -8.89 -1.01
N GLY A 120 16.95 -7.78 -1.73
CA GLY A 120 16.98 -7.72 -3.19
C GLY A 120 15.64 -7.94 -3.88
N CYS A 121 14.55 -8.16 -3.13
CA CYS A 121 13.22 -8.22 -3.71
C CYS A 121 12.68 -6.81 -4.00
N TYR A 122 11.73 -6.73 -4.93
CA TYR A 122 11.01 -5.50 -5.21
C TYR A 122 10.15 -5.05 -4.03
N TRP A 123 10.15 -3.75 -3.78
CA TRP A 123 9.33 -3.10 -2.76
C TRP A 123 8.43 -2.05 -3.41
N VAL A 124 7.16 -2.38 -3.62
CA VAL A 124 6.16 -1.49 -4.24
C VAL A 124 5.51 -0.62 -3.17
N GLU A 125 5.63 0.69 -3.33
CA GLU A 125 5.15 1.70 -2.37
C GLU A 125 4.67 2.96 -3.10
N ASP A 126 3.77 3.72 -2.46
CA ASP A 126 3.30 5.02 -2.93
C ASP A 126 3.85 6.19 -2.10
N ASN A 127 4.37 5.88 -0.91
CA ASN A 127 5.00 6.85 -0.02
C ASN A 127 6.52 6.82 -0.17
N ILE A 128 7.09 7.97 -0.53
CA ILE A 128 8.53 8.09 -0.82
C ILE A 128 9.40 7.78 0.41
N GLU A 129 8.98 8.15 1.62
CA GLU A 129 9.74 7.85 2.83
C GLU A 129 9.77 6.33 3.10
N ASN A 130 8.67 5.63 2.85
CA ASN A 130 8.63 4.17 2.93
C ASN A 130 9.46 3.52 1.80
N ALA A 131 9.50 4.10 0.60
CA ALA A 131 10.37 3.64 -0.48
C ALA A 131 11.85 3.78 -0.10
N LYS A 132 12.24 4.95 0.47
CA LYS A 132 13.59 5.18 1.01
C LYS A 132 13.94 4.20 2.13
N ALA A 133 12.98 3.91 3.04
CA ALA A 133 13.17 2.93 4.11
C ALA A 133 13.47 1.52 3.56
N GLY A 134 12.76 1.12 2.49
CA GLY A 134 13.05 -0.12 1.77
C GLY A 134 14.43 -0.15 1.15
N ALA A 135 14.83 0.92 0.46
CA ALA A 135 16.16 1.03 -0.14
C ALA A 135 17.31 0.92 0.88
N LYS A 136 17.15 1.51 2.08
CA LYS A 136 18.14 1.43 3.16
C LYS A 136 18.44 0.00 3.61
N VAL A 137 17.51 -0.92 3.42
CA VAL A 137 17.64 -2.34 3.78
C VAL A 137 17.75 -3.25 2.55
N GLU A 138 18.18 -2.66 1.42
CA GLU A 138 18.49 -3.37 0.18
C GLU A 138 17.29 -4.06 -0.50
N PHE A 139 16.09 -3.51 -0.36
CA PHE A 139 15.01 -3.76 -1.31
C PHE A 139 15.18 -2.91 -2.57
N GLU A 140 14.57 -3.31 -3.68
CA GLU A 140 14.46 -2.51 -4.90
C GLU A 140 13.12 -1.75 -4.93
N PRO A 141 13.09 -0.44 -4.59
CA PRO A 141 11.84 0.30 -4.55
C PRO A 141 11.26 0.53 -5.95
N ILE A 142 9.96 0.33 -6.06
CA ILE A 142 9.12 0.76 -7.17
C ILE A 142 8.07 1.71 -6.59
N VAL A 143 8.06 2.95 -7.06
CA VAL A 143 7.09 3.96 -6.61
C VAL A 143 5.85 3.91 -7.50
N MET A 144 4.70 3.59 -6.90
CA MET A 144 3.42 3.71 -7.58
C MET A 144 3.02 5.19 -7.63
N GLU A 145 2.90 5.74 -8.85
CA GLU A 145 2.54 7.14 -9.06
C GLU A 145 1.11 7.44 -8.64
N HIS A 146 0.97 8.50 -7.87
CA HIS A 146 -0.27 9.16 -7.49
C HIS A 146 -0.11 10.67 -7.61
N GLY A 147 -1.22 11.41 -7.68
CA GLY A 147 -1.17 12.88 -7.80
C GLY A 147 -0.35 13.56 -6.70
N TYR A 148 -0.30 12.99 -5.51
CA TYR A 148 0.43 13.56 -4.37
C TYR A 148 1.93 13.29 -4.37
N ASN A 149 2.44 12.31 -5.14
CA ASN A 149 3.87 11.98 -5.20
C ASN A 149 4.50 12.21 -6.58
N MET A 150 3.72 12.63 -7.58
CA MET A 150 4.18 12.77 -8.96
C MET A 150 5.29 13.82 -9.19
N ASN A 151 5.46 14.74 -8.25
CA ASN A 151 6.49 15.80 -8.31
C ASN A 151 7.63 15.57 -7.31
N ASP A 152 7.63 14.43 -6.59
CA ASP A 152 8.66 14.13 -5.63
C ASP A 152 9.95 13.68 -6.35
N GLU A 153 11.07 14.25 -5.98
CA GLU A 153 12.38 13.87 -6.53
C GLU A 153 12.94 12.64 -5.81
N HIS A 154 13.19 11.57 -6.55
CA HIS A 154 13.81 10.35 -6.05
C HIS A 154 14.43 9.51 -7.19
N PRO A 155 15.39 8.62 -6.91
CA PRO A 155 16.08 7.82 -7.95
C PRO A 155 15.34 6.52 -8.33
N TYR A 156 14.17 6.24 -7.77
CA TYR A 156 13.48 4.96 -7.91
C TYR A 156 12.69 4.86 -9.21
N PHE A 157 12.46 3.64 -9.68
CA PHE A 157 11.55 3.40 -10.80
C PHE A 157 10.11 3.83 -10.44
N VAL A 158 9.48 4.59 -11.33
CA VAL A 158 8.10 5.05 -11.18
C VAL A 158 7.18 4.21 -12.06
N ALA A 159 6.14 3.66 -11.46
CA ALA A 159 5.10 2.91 -12.15
C ALA A 159 3.77 3.66 -12.09
N LYS A 160 3.12 3.88 -13.22
CA LYS A 160 1.79 4.52 -13.29
C LYS A 160 0.66 3.54 -13.00
N ASN A 161 0.91 2.26 -13.21
CA ASN A 161 -0.02 1.15 -13.00
C ASN A 161 0.75 -0.14 -12.72
N TRP A 162 0.05 -1.25 -12.52
CA TRP A 162 0.69 -2.54 -12.28
C TRP A 162 1.29 -3.17 -13.55
N GLU A 163 0.83 -2.77 -14.73
CA GLU A 163 1.44 -3.21 -16.00
C GLU A 163 2.88 -2.69 -16.13
N ASP A 164 3.16 -1.45 -15.72
CA ASP A 164 4.53 -0.92 -15.67
C ASP A 164 5.41 -1.74 -14.72
N ILE A 165 4.86 -2.15 -13.57
CA ILE A 165 5.55 -3.05 -12.63
C ILE A 165 5.84 -4.40 -13.28
N TYR A 166 4.85 -4.98 -13.98
CA TYR A 166 5.05 -6.24 -14.72
C TYR A 166 6.23 -6.12 -15.69
N PHE A 167 6.26 -5.08 -16.51
CA PHE A 167 7.36 -4.89 -17.46
C PHE A 167 8.69 -4.71 -16.75
N LYS A 168 8.74 -3.96 -15.65
CA LYS A 168 9.96 -3.75 -14.86
C LYS A 168 10.48 -5.06 -14.27
N VAL A 169 9.63 -5.91 -13.70
CA VAL A 169 10.08 -7.12 -12.97
C VAL A 169 10.30 -8.33 -13.88
N VAL A 170 9.71 -8.34 -15.09
CA VAL A 170 9.82 -9.47 -16.03
C VAL A 170 10.82 -9.21 -17.16
N LYS A 171 10.96 -7.96 -17.59
CA LYS A 171 11.80 -7.59 -18.76
C LYS A 171 12.94 -6.63 -18.40
N GLY A 172 12.98 -6.11 -17.17
CA GLY A 172 13.98 -5.17 -16.63
C GLY A 172 15.17 -5.83 -16.00
#